data_e0ee20244bd28efe114bf5ba6cdc1403
#
_entry.id   e0ee20244bd28efe114bf5ba6cdc1403
#
_cell.length_a   1.000
_cell.length_b   1.000
_cell.length_c   1.000
_cell.angle_alpha   90.00
_cell.angle_beta   90.00
_cell.angle_gamma   90.00
#
_symmetry.space_group_name_H-M   'P 1'
#
loop_
_entity.id
_entity.type
_entity.pdbx_description
1 polymer ?
#
loop_
_entity_poly.entity_id
_entity_poly.type
_entity_poly.pdbx_seq_one_letter_code
_entity_poly.pdbx_strand_id
1 'polypeptide(L)'
;MNASLRYFSLAALAVAFSSTARAGDSYAVDPVHSSVSFMTSHAGISYIHGRFNDFSGKFVIDKADPAKSSFALAIKVESVDTNNQKRDEHLRAPDYFNAKQFPLMSFQSTKVKKVEGGYEVAGDLTLHGVKKEITLNLKGADKVVEFPKGTPRIGIVTTTVIKRSEFDMKTALEALGDEVHITIGAEAVKE
;
A
#
# COMPACT_ATOMS: atom_id res chain seq x y z
N MET A 1 54.27 57.50 -27.39
CA MET A 1 53.25 57.60 -26.35
C MET A 1 52.22 56.51 -26.65
N ASN A 2 52.36 55.32 -26.01
CA ASN A 2 51.45 54.17 -26.22
C ASN A 2 50.52 54.04 -25.02
N ALA A 3 49.22 54.25 -25.23
CA ALA A 3 48.22 54.07 -24.24
C ALA A 3 47.69 52.62 -24.30
N SER A 4 48.01 51.87 -23.27
CA SER A 4 47.48 50.47 -23.10
C SER A 4 46.11 50.50 -22.50
N LEU A 5 45.11 50.09 -23.27
CA LEU A 5 43.72 49.92 -22.82
C LEU A 5 43.58 48.58 -22.07
N ARG A 6 43.35 48.62 -20.77
CA ARG A 6 43.10 47.43 -19.96
C ARG A 6 41.61 47.11 -19.95
N TYR A 7 41.21 45.99 -20.55
CA TYR A 7 39.85 45.43 -20.44
C TYR A 7 39.69 44.72 -19.11
N PHE A 8 38.82 45.23 -18.25
CA PHE A 8 38.33 44.52 -17.06
C PHE A 8 37.17 43.61 -17.45
N SER A 9 37.42 42.29 -17.48
CA SER A 9 36.36 41.31 -17.65
C SER A 9 35.63 41.11 -16.31
N LEU A 10 34.38 41.56 -16.28
CA LEU A 10 33.47 41.22 -15.17
C LEU A 10 33.03 39.78 -15.34
N ALA A 11 33.56 38.87 -14.53
CA ALA A 11 33.04 37.49 -14.44
C ALA A 11 31.76 37.52 -13.59
N ALA A 12 30.59 37.32 -14.21
CA ALA A 12 29.35 37.13 -13.54
C ALA A 12 29.34 35.75 -12.88
N LEU A 13 29.37 35.70 -11.54
CA LEU A 13 29.24 34.48 -10.75
C LEU A 13 27.76 34.05 -10.75
N ALA A 14 27.40 33.10 -11.60
CA ALA A 14 26.07 32.49 -11.60
C ALA A 14 25.95 31.58 -10.37
N VAL A 15 25.23 32.05 -9.36
CA VAL A 15 24.83 31.20 -8.20
C VAL A 15 23.75 30.25 -8.67
N ALA A 16 24.11 29.00 -8.93
CA ALA A 16 23.17 27.93 -9.20
C ALA A 16 22.45 27.57 -7.88
N PHE A 17 21.23 27.99 -7.74
CA PHE A 17 20.35 27.45 -6.68
C PHE A 17 20.00 26.00 -7.02
N SER A 18 20.75 25.05 -6.43
CA SER A 18 20.34 23.65 -6.43
C SER A 18 19.08 23.54 -5.59
N SER A 19 17.91 23.49 -6.22
CA SER A 19 16.69 23.09 -5.55
C SER A 19 16.86 21.62 -5.13
N THR A 20 17.13 21.38 -3.86
CA THR A 20 16.99 20.03 -3.28
C THR A 20 15.53 19.64 -3.45
N ALA A 21 15.24 18.74 -4.38
CA ALA A 21 13.93 18.14 -4.50
C ALA A 21 13.63 17.50 -3.12
N ARG A 22 12.67 18.08 -2.40
CA ARG A 22 12.25 17.57 -1.10
C ARG A 22 11.59 16.22 -1.37
N ALA A 23 12.16 15.14 -0.84
CA ALA A 23 11.50 13.84 -0.85
C ALA A 23 10.14 13.98 -0.16
N GLY A 24 9.13 13.25 -0.64
CA GLY A 24 7.80 13.25 -0.05
C GLY A 24 7.83 12.89 1.43
N ASP A 25 6.80 13.28 2.16
CA ASP A 25 6.65 12.93 3.57
C ASP A 25 6.45 11.42 3.71
N SER A 26 7.22 10.78 4.59
CA SER A 26 7.16 9.35 4.88
C SER A 26 6.28 9.06 6.09
N TYR A 27 5.46 8.00 5.99
CA TYR A 27 4.52 7.57 7.01
C TYR A 27 4.60 6.06 7.18
N ALA A 28 4.73 5.59 8.44
CA ALA A 28 4.65 4.17 8.79
C ALA A 28 3.22 3.81 9.22
N VAL A 29 2.70 2.70 8.70
CA VAL A 29 1.36 2.21 9.09
C VAL A 29 1.34 1.88 10.57
N ASP A 30 0.33 2.39 11.28
CA ASP A 30 0.03 2.10 12.67
C ASP A 30 -0.92 0.88 12.76
N PRO A 31 -0.45 -0.32 13.09
CA PRO A 31 -1.27 -1.52 13.08
C PRO A 31 -2.36 -1.51 14.16
N VAL A 32 -2.23 -0.67 15.20
CA VAL A 32 -3.22 -0.57 16.28
C VAL A 32 -4.51 0.11 15.78
N HIS A 33 -4.37 1.07 14.85
CA HIS A 33 -5.51 1.81 14.30
C HIS A 33 -5.79 1.48 12.83
N SER A 34 -5.33 0.30 12.38
CA SER A 34 -5.49 -0.16 11.01
C SER A 34 -6.11 -1.55 10.95
N SER A 35 -6.68 -1.90 9.81
CA SER A 35 -7.27 -3.21 9.58
C SER A 35 -7.10 -3.67 8.13
N VAL A 36 -6.88 -4.96 7.96
CA VAL A 36 -6.92 -5.67 6.67
C VAL A 36 -7.95 -6.77 6.80
N SER A 37 -9.12 -6.61 6.20
CA SER A 37 -10.23 -7.55 6.27
C SER A 37 -10.64 -8.04 4.88
N PHE A 38 -11.25 -9.22 4.86
CA PHE A 38 -11.76 -9.83 3.64
C PHE A 38 -13.08 -10.56 3.88
N MET A 39 -13.81 -10.80 2.81
CA MET A 39 -14.95 -11.72 2.80
C MET A 39 -15.00 -12.48 1.48
N THR A 40 -15.52 -13.73 1.53
CA THR A 40 -15.81 -14.55 0.37
C THR A 40 -17.12 -15.29 0.57
N SER A 41 -17.83 -15.61 -0.53
CA SER A 41 -19.07 -16.38 -0.45
C SER A 41 -18.80 -17.83 -0.03
N HIS A 42 -19.76 -18.43 0.67
CA HIS A 42 -19.74 -19.83 1.08
C HIS A 42 -21.03 -20.53 0.67
N ALA A 43 -20.91 -21.58 -0.13
CA ALA A 43 -21.99 -22.39 -0.67
C ALA A 43 -23.10 -21.57 -1.39
N GLY A 44 -22.82 -20.34 -1.82
CA GLY A 44 -23.79 -19.44 -2.46
C GLY A 44 -24.88 -18.90 -1.52
N ILE A 45 -24.82 -19.17 -0.21
CA ILE A 45 -25.88 -18.81 0.75
C ILE A 45 -25.44 -17.85 1.85
N SER A 46 -24.13 -17.69 2.08
CA SER A 46 -23.60 -16.79 3.11
C SER A 46 -22.22 -16.26 2.74
N TYR A 47 -21.68 -15.40 3.59
CA TYR A 47 -20.31 -14.91 3.48
C TYR A 47 -19.51 -15.27 4.73
N ILE A 48 -18.28 -15.70 4.53
CA ILE A 48 -17.28 -15.85 5.58
C ILE A 48 -16.43 -14.59 5.59
N HIS A 49 -16.31 -13.98 6.77
CA HIS A 49 -15.44 -12.85 7.01
C HIS A 49 -14.15 -13.30 7.68
N GLY A 50 -13.07 -12.62 7.36
CA GLY A 50 -11.78 -12.80 8.00
C GLY A 50 -10.96 -11.53 7.97
N ARG A 51 -9.84 -11.57 8.67
CA ARG A 51 -8.86 -10.49 8.73
C ARG A 51 -7.45 -11.04 8.86
N PHE A 52 -6.47 -10.18 8.69
CA PHE A 52 -5.08 -10.45 9.04
C PHE A 52 -4.69 -9.54 10.19
N ASN A 53 -4.11 -10.11 11.26
CA ASN A 53 -3.79 -9.40 12.49
C ASN A 53 -2.34 -8.87 12.54
N ASP A 54 -1.46 -9.29 11.61
CA ASP A 54 -0.05 -8.87 11.56
C ASP A 54 0.29 -8.36 10.15
N PHE A 55 0.47 -7.07 10.06
CA PHE A 55 0.82 -6.37 8.82
C PHE A 55 1.64 -5.11 9.14
N SER A 56 2.37 -4.64 8.14
CA SER A 56 3.12 -3.40 8.20
C SER A 56 3.07 -2.71 6.84
N GLY A 57 3.30 -1.40 6.82
CA GLY A 57 3.30 -0.66 5.57
C GLY A 57 4.02 0.67 5.69
N LYS A 58 4.37 1.21 4.52
CA LYS A 58 5.02 2.51 4.41
C LYS A 58 4.38 3.28 3.25
N PHE A 59 4.01 4.52 3.51
CA PHE A 59 3.45 5.43 2.52
C PHE A 59 4.37 6.65 2.40
N VAL A 60 4.71 7.02 1.18
CA VAL A 60 5.41 8.27 0.89
C VAL A 60 4.45 9.17 0.11
N ILE A 61 4.19 10.36 0.62
CA ILE A 61 3.28 11.32 0.01
C ILE A 61 4.07 12.52 -0.46
N ASP A 62 4.23 12.66 -1.77
CA ASP A 62 4.79 13.85 -2.39
C ASP A 62 3.65 14.74 -2.89
N LYS A 63 3.41 15.84 -2.17
CA LYS A 63 2.34 16.79 -2.50
C LYS A 63 2.67 17.67 -3.71
N ALA A 64 3.95 17.87 -3.98
CA ALA A 64 4.43 18.68 -5.10
C ALA A 64 4.39 17.89 -6.42
N ASP A 65 4.72 16.62 -6.36
CA ASP A 65 4.68 15.69 -7.49
C ASP A 65 4.04 14.36 -7.06
N PRO A 66 2.71 14.24 -7.10
CA PRO A 66 2.01 13.04 -6.65
C PRO A 66 2.46 11.74 -7.32
N ALA A 67 3.04 11.82 -8.53
CA ALA A 67 3.56 10.64 -9.22
C ALA A 67 4.80 10.03 -8.51
N LYS A 68 5.46 10.79 -7.63
CA LYS A 68 6.56 10.32 -6.78
C LYS A 68 6.09 9.74 -5.45
N SER A 69 4.79 9.80 -5.16
CA SER A 69 4.23 9.11 -4.00
C SER A 69 4.34 7.59 -4.17
N SER A 70 4.38 6.87 -3.04
CA SER A 70 4.42 5.41 -3.07
C SER A 70 3.65 4.81 -1.90
N PHE A 71 3.12 3.60 -2.12
CA PHE A 71 2.35 2.85 -1.13
C PHE A 71 2.86 1.41 -1.12
N ALA A 72 3.27 0.94 0.05
CA ALA A 72 3.69 -0.43 0.28
C ALA A 72 2.98 -1.02 1.49
N LEU A 73 2.55 -2.27 1.39
CA LEU A 73 1.94 -3.04 2.47
C LEU A 73 2.48 -4.46 2.43
N ALA A 74 2.85 -4.99 3.58
CA ALA A 74 3.23 -6.39 3.77
C ALA A 74 2.35 -7.00 4.87
N ILE A 75 1.81 -8.19 4.63
CA ILE A 75 0.86 -8.89 5.49
C ILE A 75 1.40 -10.28 5.77
N LYS A 76 1.51 -10.66 7.04
CA LYS A 76 1.87 -12.04 7.41
C LYS A 76 0.67 -12.95 7.25
N VAL A 77 0.78 -13.90 6.35
CA VAL A 77 -0.28 -14.86 6.03
C VAL A 77 -0.68 -15.70 7.25
N GLU A 78 0.29 -16.05 8.10
CA GLU A 78 0.06 -16.79 9.35
C GLU A 78 -0.94 -16.11 10.30
N SER A 79 -1.10 -14.78 10.19
CA SER A 79 -1.98 -14.00 11.04
C SER A 79 -3.46 -14.01 10.63
N VAL A 80 -3.85 -14.87 9.67
CA VAL A 80 -5.23 -15.03 9.25
C VAL A 80 -6.11 -15.44 10.44
N ASP A 81 -7.25 -14.76 10.57
CA ASP A 81 -8.21 -14.94 11.64
C ASP A 81 -9.64 -14.78 11.08
N THR A 82 -10.42 -15.85 11.16
CA THR A 82 -11.82 -15.89 10.74
C THR A 82 -12.76 -16.19 11.92
N ASN A 83 -12.26 -16.02 13.14
CA ASN A 83 -12.97 -16.37 14.39
C ASN A 83 -13.31 -17.88 14.48
N ASN A 84 -12.49 -18.75 13.88
CA ASN A 84 -12.62 -20.20 13.97
C ASN A 84 -11.25 -20.86 13.79
N GLN A 85 -10.66 -21.33 14.87
CA GLN A 85 -9.32 -21.87 14.91
C GLN A 85 -9.07 -22.99 13.87
N LYS A 86 -10.00 -23.95 13.72
CA LYS A 86 -9.85 -25.05 12.76
C LYS A 86 -9.83 -24.56 11.32
N ARG A 87 -10.66 -23.58 11.01
CA ARG A 87 -10.68 -22.96 9.68
C ARG A 87 -9.39 -22.17 9.43
N ASP A 88 -8.91 -21.42 10.42
CA ASP A 88 -7.70 -20.65 10.32
C ASP A 88 -6.46 -21.55 10.10
N GLU A 89 -6.39 -22.69 10.83
CA GLU A 89 -5.36 -23.72 10.60
C GLU A 89 -5.43 -24.27 9.17
N HIS A 90 -6.65 -24.55 8.66
CA HIS A 90 -6.84 -25.04 7.29
C HIS A 90 -6.49 -23.96 6.24
N LEU A 91 -6.84 -22.70 6.49
CA LEU A 91 -6.47 -21.61 5.59
C LEU A 91 -4.95 -21.42 5.47
N ARG A 92 -4.17 -21.75 6.52
CA ARG A 92 -2.70 -21.69 6.48
C ARG A 92 -2.08 -22.87 5.74
N ALA A 93 -2.83 -23.96 5.52
CA ALA A 93 -2.36 -25.20 4.89
C ALA A 93 -2.07 -25.02 3.39
N PRO A 94 -1.33 -25.98 2.76
CA PRO A 94 -0.88 -25.92 1.36
C PRO A 94 -2.01 -25.80 0.33
N ASP A 95 -3.20 -26.27 0.63
CA ASP A 95 -4.37 -26.23 -0.24
C ASP A 95 -5.07 -24.85 -0.28
N TYR A 96 -4.67 -23.91 0.62
CA TYR A 96 -5.14 -22.52 0.61
C TYR A 96 -3.98 -21.52 0.52
N PHE A 97 -3.66 -20.81 1.60
CA PHE A 97 -2.60 -19.80 1.58
C PHE A 97 -1.18 -20.38 1.53
N ASN A 98 -0.98 -21.62 1.96
CA ASN A 98 0.34 -22.25 2.08
C ASN A 98 1.34 -21.36 2.82
N ALA A 99 0.95 -20.90 4.02
CA ALA A 99 1.68 -19.90 4.79
C ALA A 99 3.14 -20.28 5.07
N LYS A 100 3.45 -21.58 5.14
CA LYS A 100 4.82 -22.08 5.33
C LYS A 100 5.72 -21.77 4.12
N GLN A 101 5.20 -21.88 2.90
CA GLN A 101 5.94 -21.60 1.67
C GLN A 101 5.84 -20.13 1.26
N PHE A 102 4.69 -19.52 1.47
CA PHE A 102 4.40 -18.14 1.11
C PHE A 102 4.00 -17.33 2.35
N PRO A 103 4.95 -17.01 3.25
CA PRO A 103 4.65 -16.40 4.55
C PRO A 103 4.14 -14.97 4.45
N LEU A 104 4.37 -14.30 3.31
CA LEU A 104 3.99 -12.91 3.10
C LEU A 104 3.10 -12.74 1.87
N MET A 105 2.08 -11.93 2.02
CA MET A 105 1.35 -11.26 0.96
C MET A 105 1.79 -9.80 0.94
N SER A 106 2.02 -9.22 -0.23
CA SER A 106 2.51 -7.84 -0.33
C SER A 106 1.92 -7.08 -1.49
N PHE A 107 1.78 -5.77 -1.31
CA PHE A 107 1.47 -4.82 -2.37
C PHE A 107 2.57 -3.77 -2.45
N GLN A 108 3.01 -3.45 -3.67
CA GLN A 108 3.97 -2.38 -3.94
C GLN A 108 3.48 -1.55 -5.11
N SER A 109 3.25 -0.25 -4.90
CA SER A 109 2.84 0.65 -5.97
C SER A 109 3.93 0.77 -7.04
N THR A 110 3.51 0.79 -8.30
CA THR A 110 4.34 1.04 -9.49
C THR A 110 4.00 2.39 -10.12
N LYS A 111 2.76 2.84 -9.97
CA LYS A 111 2.27 4.12 -10.51
C LYS A 111 1.24 4.72 -9.58
N VAL A 112 1.38 6.02 -9.32
CA VAL A 112 0.45 6.78 -8.47
C VAL A 112 -0.06 7.98 -9.24
N LYS A 113 -1.37 8.20 -9.15
CA LYS A 113 -2.06 9.35 -9.73
C LYS A 113 -2.96 9.96 -8.68
N LYS A 114 -2.83 11.28 -8.46
CA LYS A 114 -3.74 12.03 -7.59
C LYS A 114 -5.11 12.14 -8.26
N VAL A 115 -6.15 11.84 -7.51
CA VAL A 115 -7.56 12.00 -7.90
C VAL A 115 -8.29 12.79 -6.82
N GLU A 116 -9.53 13.15 -7.06
CA GLU A 116 -10.36 13.83 -6.07
C GLU A 116 -10.55 12.93 -4.83
N GLY A 117 -10.23 13.46 -3.66
CA GLY A 117 -10.36 12.76 -2.37
C GLY A 117 -9.37 11.61 -2.13
N GLY A 118 -8.32 11.45 -2.98
CA GLY A 118 -7.36 10.36 -2.76
C GLY A 118 -6.39 10.12 -3.91
N TYR A 119 -6.12 8.84 -4.17
CA TYR A 119 -5.14 8.40 -5.18
C TYR A 119 -5.66 7.16 -5.93
N GLU A 120 -5.43 7.12 -7.23
CA GLU A 120 -5.47 5.90 -8.03
C GLU A 120 -4.06 5.34 -8.07
N VAL A 121 -3.89 4.09 -7.62
CA VAL A 121 -2.59 3.46 -7.41
C VAL A 121 -2.55 2.13 -8.13
N ALA A 122 -1.80 2.03 -9.22
CA ALA A 122 -1.43 0.76 -9.82
C ALA A 122 -0.22 0.18 -9.08
N GLY A 123 -0.18 -1.14 -8.93
CA GLY A 123 0.92 -1.79 -8.24
C GLY A 123 0.85 -3.31 -8.30
N ASP A 124 1.94 -3.92 -7.90
CA ASP A 124 2.13 -5.38 -7.87
C ASP A 124 1.59 -5.95 -6.57
N LEU A 125 0.53 -6.75 -6.64
CA LEU A 125 0.09 -7.64 -5.57
C LEU A 125 0.78 -8.98 -5.72
N THR A 126 1.51 -9.41 -4.69
CA THR A 126 2.06 -10.77 -4.58
C THR A 126 1.26 -11.53 -3.53
N LEU A 127 0.63 -12.61 -3.93
CA LEU A 127 -0.16 -13.51 -3.09
C LEU A 127 0.08 -14.94 -3.52
N HIS A 128 0.29 -15.85 -2.57
CA HIS A 128 0.54 -17.27 -2.83
C HIS A 128 1.67 -17.51 -3.86
N GLY A 129 2.71 -16.66 -3.84
CA GLY A 129 3.84 -16.69 -4.79
C GLY A 129 3.55 -16.13 -6.18
N VAL A 130 2.31 -15.81 -6.51
CA VAL A 130 1.91 -15.24 -7.79
C VAL A 130 1.88 -13.71 -7.68
N LYS A 131 2.52 -13.03 -8.64
CA LYS A 131 2.52 -11.57 -8.75
C LYS A 131 1.58 -11.12 -9.86
N LYS A 132 0.69 -10.16 -9.56
CA LYS A 132 -0.20 -9.52 -10.53
C LYS A 132 -0.30 -8.03 -10.29
N GLU A 133 -0.34 -7.26 -11.37
CA GLU A 133 -0.68 -5.86 -11.29
C GLU A 133 -2.18 -5.68 -11.01
N ILE A 134 -2.49 -4.86 -10.01
CA ILE A 134 -3.85 -4.44 -9.67
C ILE A 134 -3.89 -2.91 -9.53
N THR A 135 -5.08 -2.34 -9.65
CA THR A 135 -5.31 -0.91 -9.38
C THR A 135 -6.19 -0.75 -8.14
N LEU A 136 -5.72 0.05 -7.20
CA LEU A 136 -6.44 0.40 -5.99
C LEU A 136 -6.88 1.87 -6.05
N ASN A 137 -8.12 2.14 -5.64
CA ASN A 137 -8.63 3.48 -5.42
C ASN A 137 -8.54 3.79 -3.92
N LEU A 138 -7.50 4.51 -3.53
CA LEU A 138 -7.27 4.90 -2.14
C LEU A 138 -8.02 6.21 -1.87
N LYS A 139 -8.93 6.21 -0.91
CA LYS A 139 -9.57 7.43 -0.38
C LYS A 139 -8.76 7.93 0.81
N GLY A 140 -8.52 9.25 0.88
CA GLY A 140 -7.75 9.86 1.96
C GLY A 140 -6.30 10.18 1.58
N ALA A 141 -5.42 10.24 2.58
CA ALA A 141 -4.01 10.66 2.52
C ALA A 141 -3.78 12.13 2.06
N ASP A 142 -4.82 12.89 1.80
CA ASP A 142 -4.79 14.30 1.44
C ASP A 142 -4.86 15.23 2.66
N LYS A 143 -5.43 14.73 3.77
CA LYS A 143 -5.54 15.42 5.04
C LYS A 143 -4.54 14.85 6.05
N VAL A 144 -3.69 15.72 6.61
CA VAL A 144 -2.85 15.40 7.76
C VAL A 144 -3.57 15.87 9.02
N VAL A 145 -3.64 15.00 10.02
CA VAL A 145 -4.22 15.29 11.35
C VAL A 145 -3.14 15.06 12.40
N GLU A 146 -3.03 15.97 13.37
CA GLU A 146 -2.17 15.76 14.53
C GLU A 146 -2.96 15.11 15.67
N PHE A 147 -2.65 13.85 15.96
CA PHE A 147 -3.26 13.14 17.08
C PHE A 147 -2.36 11.99 17.60
N PRO A 148 -1.90 12.07 18.89
CA PRO A 148 -1.97 13.23 19.77
C PRO A 148 -1.21 14.43 19.19
N LYS A 149 -1.37 15.61 19.78
CA LYS A 149 -0.68 16.83 19.34
C LYS A 149 0.82 16.60 19.13
N GLY A 150 1.34 17.04 18.00
CA GLY A 150 2.75 16.83 17.61
C GLY A 150 3.02 15.48 16.92
N THR A 151 1.98 14.67 16.65
CA THR A 151 2.12 13.40 15.94
C THR A 151 1.27 13.45 14.66
N PRO A 152 1.85 13.88 13.52
CA PRO A 152 1.13 13.97 12.26
C PRO A 152 0.75 12.57 11.75
N ARG A 153 -0.51 12.39 11.36
CA ARG A 153 -1.09 11.16 10.83
C ARG A 153 -1.84 11.42 9.54
N ILE A 154 -1.88 10.41 8.70
CA ILE A 154 -2.78 10.31 7.54
C ILE A 154 -3.60 9.03 7.66
N GLY A 155 -4.77 9.03 7.00
CA GLY A 155 -5.60 7.83 6.91
C GLY A 155 -5.91 7.54 5.45
N ILE A 156 -5.96 6.24 5.10
CA ILE A 156 -6.46 5.76 3.81
C ILE A 156 -7.49 4.67 4.01
N VAL A 157 -8.46 4.62 3.09
CA VAL A 157 -9.41 3.51 3.00
C VAL A 157 -9.48 3.06 1.54
N THR A 158 -9.48 1.75 1.32
CA THR A 158 -9.72 1.17 0.01
C THR A 158 -10.52 -0.12 0.11
N THR A 159 -11.28 -0.41 -0.95
CA THR A 159 -11.92 -1.70 -1.17
C THR A 159 -11.53 -2.19 -2.56
N THR A 160 -11.31 -3.50 -2.69
CA THR A 160 -11.03 -4.14 -3.96
C THR A 160 -11.58 -5.56 -3.98
N VAL A 161 -11.73 -6.13 -5.16
CA VAL A 161 -12.10 -7.53 -5.35
C VAL A 161 -11.03 -8.18 -6.19
N ILE A 162 -10.56 -9.34 -5.74
CA ILE A 162 -9.62 -10.18 -6.49
C ILE A 162 -10.25 -11.56 -6.72
N LYS A 163 -9.83 -12.26 -7.75
CA LYS A 163 -10.15 -13.69 -7.93
C LYS A 163 -9.02 -14.52 -7.38
N ARG A 164 -9.29 -15.32 -6.33
CA ARG A 164 -8.27 -16.14 -5.69
C ARG A 164 -7.69 -17.21 -6.63
N SER A 165 -8.48 -17.69 -7.61
CA SER A 165 -8.01 -18.61 -8.64
C SER A 165 -6.88 -18.05 -9.50
N GLU A 166 -6.84 -16.73 -9.68
CA GLU A 166 -5.78 -16.04 -10.40
C GLU A 166 -4.43 -16.01 -9.65
N PHE A 167 -4.44 -16.38 -8.37
CA PHE A 167 -3.27 -16.54 -7.51
C PHE A 167 -3.04 -18.01 -7.12
N ASP A 168 -3.45 -18.95 -8.00
CA ASP A 168 -3.35 -20.40 -7.83
C ASP A 168 -4.06 -20.98 -6.59
N MET A 169 -4.95 -20.23 -5.96
CA MET A 169 -5.77 -20.68 -4.84
C MET A 169 -7.11 -21.23 -5.36
N LYS A 170 -7.11 -22.46 -5.91
CA LYS A 170 -8.22 -23.07 -6.66
C LYS A 170 -9.04 -24.11 -5.88
N THR A 171 -8.68 -24.37 -4.63
CA THR A 171 -9.35 -25.39 -3.81
C THR A 171 -10.82 -25.02 -3.57
N ALA A 172 -11.72 -25.97 -3.77
CA ALA A 172 -13.16 -25.88 -3.49
C ALA A 172 -13.87 -24.64 -4.10
N LEU A 173 -13.59 -24.31 -5.38
CA LEU A 173 -14.20 -23.15 -6.05
C LEU A 173 -15.73 -23.26 -6.16
N GLU A 174 -16.27 -24.47 -6.16
CA GLU A 174 -17.72 -24.75 -6.17
C GLU A 174 -18.41 -24.44 -4.83
N ALA A 175 -17.66 -24.49 -3.73
CA ALA A 175 -18.17 -24.25 -2.38
C ALA A 175 -17.75 -22.88 -1.82
N LEU A 176 -16.56 -22.44 -2.16
CA LEU A 176 -16.01 -21.14 -1.76
C LEU A 176 -15.89 -20.25 -3.00
N GLY A 177 -16.50 -19.08 -2.94
CA GLY A 177 -16.45 -18.13 -4.05
C GLY A 177 -15.03 -17.82 -4.50
N ASP A 178 -14.89 -17.62 -5.81
CA ASP A 178 -13.61 -17.19 -6.41
C ASP A 178 -13.30 -15.74 -6.06
N GLU A 179 -14.30 -14.89 -6.00
CA GLU A 179 -14.15 -13.50 -5.64
C GLU A 179 -13.93 -13.32 -4.14
N VAL A 180 -12.85 -12.62 -3.80
CA VAL A 180 -12.53 -12.21 -2.45
C VAL A 180 -12.60 -10.69 -2.39
N HIS A 181 -13.54 -10.18 -1.60
CA HIS A 181 -13.71 -8.76 -1.33
C HIS A 181 -12.77 -8.36 -0.20
N ILE A 182 -11.94 -7.37 -0.43
CA ILE A 182 -10.92 -6.92 0.52
C ILE A 182 -11.22 -5.47 0.89
N THR A 183 -11.16 -5.18 2.19
CA THR A 183 -11.26 -3.82 2.72
C THR A 183 -10.02 -3.54 3.58
N ILE A 184 -9.35 -2.43 3.30
CA ILE A 184 -8.19 -1.96 4.06
C ILE A 184 -8.52 -0.56 4.57
N GLY A 185 -8.46 -0.37 5.88
CA GLY A 185 -8.42 0.93 6.53
C GLY A 185 -7.08 1.06 7.23
N ALA A 186 -6.29 2.08 6.91
CA ALA A 186 -4.99 2.24 7.52
C ALA A 186 -4.78 3.68 7.97
N GLU A 187 -4.37 3.84 9.24
CA GLU A 187 -3.72 5.04 9.73
C GLU A 187 -2.20 4.88 9.59
N ALA A 188 -1.51 5.98 9.30
CA ALA A 188 -0.06 5.97 9.23
C ALA A 188 0.50 7.23 9.90
N VAL A 189 1.55 7.04 10.67
CA VAL A 189 2.25 8.08 11.45
C VAL A 189 3.45 8.57 10.66
N LYS A 190 3.64 9.88 10.63
CA LYS A 190 4.81 10.49 9.98
C LYS A 190 6.09 10.08 10.70
N GLU A 191 7.07 9.63 9.90
CA GLU A 191 8.42 9.29 10.38
C GLU A 191 9.33 10.52 10.52
#